data_0451c7922ea95a08dc1225ea3b1707d9
#
_entry.id   0451c7922ea95a08dc1225ea3b1707d9
#
_cell.length_a   1.000
_cell.length_b   1.000
_cell.length_c   1.000
_cell.angle_alpha   90.00
_cell.angle_beta   90.00
_cell.angle_gamma   90.00
#
_symmetry.space_group_name_H-M   'P 1'
#
loop_
_entity.id
_entity.type
_entity.pdbx_description
1 polymer ?
#
loop_
_entity_poly.entity_id
_entity_poly.type
_entity_poly.pdbx_seq_one_letter_code
_entity_poly.pdbx_strand_id
1 'polypeptide(L)'
;MLTKLDLCSMALLKLGEKPLTSLNADSASAQLARTLYDITIEALLSGHPWRFATQALSIEKNQDNEFIVPENVLRVLRCSEQLLGNQIFSNADSVKMLAVVRIDAENFPSYFVSLAATKLAMEFCIPLTGNQQNLRTLISLYESEFQNAKFIDSTTDVNPGIAQFALIDARF
;
A
#
# COMPACT_ATOMS: atom_id res chain seq x y z
N MET A 1 -8.76 -14.60 -8.35
CA MET A 1 -8.07 -13.34 -8.13
C MET A 1 -8.71 -12.64 -6.94
N LEU A 2 -7.94 -12.07 -6.05
CA LEU A 2 -8.47 -11.32 -4.89
C LEU A 2 -9.04 -9.99 -5.39
N THR A 3 -10.27 -9.69 -5.00
CA THR A 3 -10.93 -8.43 -5.39
C THR A 3 -11.10 -7.48 -4.20
N LYS A 4 -11.42 -6.21 -4.49
CA LYS A 4 -11.83 -5.22 -3.48
C LYS A 4 -13.01 -5.73 -2.65
N LEU A 5 -13.97 -6.42 -3.28
CA LEU A 5 -15.12 -7.03 -2.62
C LEU A 5 -14.71 -8.10 -1.62
N ASP A 6 -13.78 -8.99 -2.02
CA ASP A 6 -13.29 -10.07 -1.17
C ASP A 6 -12.58 -9.51 0.06
N LEU A 7 -11.75 -8.48 -0.10
CA LEU A 7 -11.03 -7.84 1.00
C LEU A 7 -11.99 -7.19 2.01
N CYS A 8 -13.00 -6.47 1.52
CA CYS A 8 -14.04 -5.91 2.38
C CYS A 8 -14.86 -7.01 3.08
N SER A 9 -15.16 -8.11 2.39
CA SER A 9 -15.85 -9.26 2.97
C SER A 9 -15.03 -9.93 4.07
N MET A 10 -13.72 -10.09 3.87
CA MET A 10 -12.79 -10.58 4.90
C MET A 10 -12.78 -9.66 6.13
N ALA A 11 -12.78 -8.36 5.93
CA ALA A 11 -12.85 -7.39 7.03
C ALA A 11 -14.16 -7.51 7.84
N LEU A 12 -15.28 -7.66 7.15
CA LEU A 12 -16.59 -7.85 7.80
C LEU A 12 -16.66 -9.17 8.58
N LEU A 13 -16.12 -10.26 8.03
CA LEU A 13 -16.04 -11.54 8.73
C LEU A 13 -15.21 -11.46 10.01
N LYS A 14 -14.13 -10.65 10.04
CA LYS A 14 -13.36 -10.38 11.28
C LYS A 14 -14.19 -9.66 12.35
N LEU A 15 -15.26 -8.97 11.96
CA LEU A 15 -16.21 -8.31 12.86
C LEU A 15 -17.39 -9.21 13.28
N GLY A 16 -17.52 -10.40 12.69
CA GLY A 16 -18.68 -11.28 12.87
C GLY A 16 -19.90 -10.86 12.02
N GLU A 17 -19.69 -9.95 11.06
CA GLU A 17 -20.71 -9.49 10.13
C GLU A 17 -20.79 -10.37 8.89
N LYS A 18 -21.92 -10.26 8.15
CA LYS A 18 -22.10 -11.01 6.89
C LYS A 18 -21.18 -10.43 5.80
N PRO A 19 -20.63 -11.29 4.93
CA PRO A 19 -19.84 -10.84 3.80
C PRO A 19 -20.70 -10.06 2.80
N LEU A 20 -20.05 -9.16 2.03
CA LEU A 20 -20.72 -8.42 0.97
C LEU A 20 -21.00 -9.32 -0.23
N THR A 21 -22.19 -9.18 -0.80
CA THR A 21 -22.55 -9.80 -2.09
C THR A 21 -22.21 -8.89 -3.27
N SER A 22 -22.22 -7.57 -3.06
CA SER A 22 -21.85 -6.56 -4.05
C SER A 22 -21.46 -5.27 -3.33
N LEU A 23 -20.48 -4.55 -3.88
CA LEU A 23 -20.15 -3.20 -3.44
C LEU A 23 -21.26 -2.19 -3.72
N ASN A 24 -22.14 -2.49 -4.70
CA ASN A 24 -23.29 -1.63 -5.06
C ASN A 24 -24.57 -1.98 -4.29
N ALA A 25 -24.50 -2.91 -3.33
CA ALA A 25 -25.65 -3.23 -2.48
C ALA A 25 -26.09 -2.01 -1.66
N ASP A 26 -27.39 -1.90 -1.43
CA ASP A 26 -27.97 -0.87 -0.55
C ASP A 26 -27.91 -1.35 0.91
N SER A 27 -26.71 -1.38 1.46
CA SER A 27 -26.43 -1.76 2.84
C SER A 27 -25.40 -0.84 3.47
N ALA A 28 -25.46 -0.66 4.80
CA ALA A 28 -24.49 0.15 5.54
C ALA A 28 -23.05 -0.35 5.32
N SER A 29 -22.84 -1.67 5.32
CA SER A 29 -21.54 -2.28 5.08
C SER A 29 -21.00 -1.97 3.69
N ALA A 30 -21.83 -2.00 2.64
CA ALA A 30 -21.43 -1.67 1.28
C ALA A 30 -21.10 -0.17 1.13
N GLN A 31 -21.88 0.69 1.78
CA GLN A 31 -21.61 2.13 1.79
C GLN A 31 -20.29 2.45 2.48
N LEU A 32 -20.00 1.85 3.64
CA LEU A 32 -18.73 1.98 4.32
C LEU A 32 -17.55 1.47 3.47
N ALA A 33 -17.73 0.31 2.84
CA ALA A 33 -16.71 -0.26 1.96
C ALA A 33 -16.36 0.69 0.81
N ARG A 34 -17.36 1.28 0.14
CA ARG A 34 -17.14 2.26 -0.94
C ARG A 34 -16.40 3.51 -0.46
N THR A 35 -16.75 3.98 0.75
CA THR A 35 -16.21 5.24 1.28
C THR A 35 -14.81 5.08 1.84
N LEU A 36 -14.54 4.00 2.56
CA LEU A 36 -13.32 3.87 3.37
C LEU A 36 -12.23 3.02 2.71
N TYR A 37 -12.57 2.17 1.75
CA TYR A 37 -11.60 1.24 1.18
C TYR A 37 -10.38 1.94 0.60
N ASP A 38 -10.58 2.84 -0.38
CA ASP A 38 -9.46 3.44 -1.11
C ASP A 38 -8.57 4.27 -0.16
N ILE A 39 -9.19 5.08 0.70
CA ILE A 39 -8.46 5.90 1.69
C ILE A 39 -7.65 5.01 2.64
N THR A 40 -8.23 3.92 3.13
CA THR A 40 -7.57 3.01 4.08
C THR A 40 -6.41 2.27 3.43
N ILE A 41 -6.60 1.75 2.22
CA ILE A 41 -5.57 1.02 1.49
C ILE A 41 -4.42 1.94 1.08
N GLU A 42 -4.72 3.13 0.58
CA GLU A 42 -3.69 4.11 0.21
C GLU A 42 -2.87 4.57 1.43
N ALA A 43 -3.53 4.80 2.57
CA ALA A 43 -2.84 5.11 3.82
C ALA A 43 -1.93 3.96 4.27
N LEU A 44 -2.39 2.70 4.13
CA LEU A 44 -1.61 1.52 4.48
C LEU A 44 -0.41 1.33 3.53
N LEU A 45 -0.61 1.51 2.23
CA LEU A 45 0.45 1.44 1.22
C LEU A 45 1.51 2.52 1.44
N SER A 46 1.09 3.77 1.64
CA SER A 46 2.01 4.90 1.83
C SER A 46 2.75 4.89 3.17
N GLY A 47 2.20 4.19 4.18
CA GLY A 47 2.77 4.12 5.54
C GLY A 47 4.12 3.39 5.64
N HIS A 48 4.42 2.48 4.70
CA HIS A 48 5.67 1.74 4.64
C HIS A 48 6.10 1.57 3.17
N PRO A 49 7.41 1.61 2.85
CA PRO A 49 7.89 1.37 1.49
C PRO A 49 7.85 -0.14 1.14
N TRP A 50 6.64 -0.66 0.99
CA TRP A 50 6.40 -2.06 0.61
C TRP A 50 7.10 -2.36 -0.71
N ARG A 51 7.85 -3.45 -0.79
CA ARG A 51 8.62 -3.79 -1.98
C ARG A 51 7.73 -4.01 -3.20
N PHE A 52 6.58 -4.70 -3.02
CA PHE A 52 5.64 -4.95 -4.10
C PHE A 52 4.97 -3.67 -4.63
N ALA A 53 4.92 -2.60 -3.85
CA ALA A 53 4.34 -1.31 -4.21
C ALA A 53 5.39 -0.23 -4.50
N THR A 54 6.69 -0.53 -4.36
CA THR A 54 7.78 0.42 -4.60
C THR A 54 8.34 0.23 -6.01
N GLN A 55 8.29 1.28 -6.81
CA GLN A 55 8.71 1.26 -8.22
C GLN A 55 9.71 2.38 -8.52
N ALA A 56 10.67 2.06 -9.40
CA ALA A 56 11.53 3.06 -10.02
C ALA A 56 10.84 3.58 -11.28
N LEU A 57 10.53 4.87 -11.29
CA LEU A 57 9.84 5.55 -12.38
C LEU A 57 10.81 6.49 -13.10
N SER A 58 10.66 6.59 -14.43
CA SER A 58 11.28 7.64 -15.24
C SER A 58 10.18 8.58 -15.69
N ILE A 59 10.27 9.85 -15.30
CA ILE A 59 9.30 10.88 -15.60
C ILE A 59 9.85 11.71 -16.77
N GLU A 60 9.04 11.85 -17.79
CA GLU A 60 9.31 12.71 -18.94
C GLU A 60 8.51 14.01 -18.85
N LYS A 61 8.93 15.02 -19.57
CA LYS A 61 8.22 16.30 -19.64
C LYS A 61 6.85 16.13 -20.30
N ASN A 62 5.86 16.80 -19.75
CA ASN A 62 4.54 16.90 -20.35
C ASN A 62 4.55 17.89 -21.55
N GLN A 63 3.38 18.12 -22.14
CA GLN A 63 3.21 19.05 -23.28
C GLN A 63 3.59 20.50 -22.94
N ASP A 64 3.50 20.87 -21.66
CA ASP A 64 3.84 22.19 -21.13
C ASP A 64 5.32 22.31 -20.72
N ASN A 65 6.14 21.29 -21.06
CA ASN A 65 7.55 21.19 -20.70
C ASN A 65 7.83 21.10 -19.19
N GLU A 66 6.88 20.53 -18.43
CA GLU A 66 6.95 20.34 -16.99
C GLU A 66 7.05 18.85 -16.62
N PHE A 67 7.70 18.55 -15.49
CA PHE A 67 7.69 17.24 -14.88
C PHE A 67 6.65 17.20 -13.77
N ILE A 68 5.65 16.33 -13.91
CA ILE A 68 4.57 16.15 -12.93
C ILE A 68 4.62 14.73 -12.39
N VAL A 69 4.51 14.61 -11.06
CA VAL A 69 4.40 13.31 -10.38
C VAL A 69 3.09 12.63 -10.82
N PRO A 70 3.14 11.38 -11.29
CA PRO A 70 1.94 10.65 -11.71
C PRO A 70 0.92 10.48 -10.58
N GLU A 71 -0.37 10.48 -10.91
CA GLU A 71 -1.48 10.38 -9.94
C GLU A 71 -1.52 9.06 -9.16
N ASN A 72 -0.93 8.00 -9.71
CA ASN A 72 -0.83 6.72 -9.02
C ASN A 72 0.30 6.66 -7.98
N VAL A 73 1.13 7.70 -7.87
CA VAL A 73 2.18 7.81 -6.86
C VAL A 73 1.57 8.26 -5.55
N LEU A 74 1.65 7.41 -4.53
CA LEU A 74 1.17 7.71 -3.19
C LEU A 74 2.22 8.39 -2.32
N ARG A 75 3.50 8.05 -2.53
CA ARG A 75 4.61 8.62 -1.76
C ARG A 75 5.92 8.53 -2.53
N VAL A 76 6.59 9.65 -2.69
CA VAL A 76 7.94 9.71 -3.24
C VAL A 76 8.96 9.36 -2.14
N LEU A 77 9.82 8.38 -2.39
CA LEU A 77 10.89 7.95 -1.48
C LEU A 77 12.21 8.62 -1.80
N ARG A 78 12.52 8.73 -3.09
CA ARG A 78 13.69 9.42 -3.62
C ARG A 78 13.35 10.04 -4.97
N CYS A 79 13.88 11.22 -5.22
CA CYS A 79 13.86 11.89 -6.51
C CYS A 79 15.28 12.38 -6.82
N SER A 80 15.71 12.30 -8.07
CA SER A 80 17.03 12.80 -8.49
C SER A 80 17.08 14.33 -8.51
N GLU A 81 15.93 14.98 -8.49
CA GLU A 81 15.76 16.42 -8.67
C GLU A 81 14.89 17.03 -7.57
N GLN A 82 14.82 18.35 -7.53
CA GLN A 82 14.04 19.07 -6.54
C GLN A 82 12.54 18.88 -6.78
N LEU A 83 11.85 18.33 -5.78
CA LEU A 83 10.40 18.14 -5.76
C LEU A 83 9.75 19.20 -4.88
N LEU A 84 8.74 19.89 -5.40
CA LEU A 84 7.92 20.82 -4.64
C LEU A 84 6.43 20.54 -4.92
N GLY A 85 5.72 20.05 -3.93
CA GLY A 85 4.34 19.57 -4.12
C GLY A 85 4.30 18.40 -5.10
N ASN A 86 3.60 18.57 -6.22
CA ASN A 86 3.47 17.58 -7.29
C ASN A 86 4.33 17.89 -8.53
N GLN A 87 5.12 18.97 -8.48
CA GLN A 87 5.94 19.42 -9.60
C GLN A 87 7.42 19.17 -9.32
N ILE A 88 8.16 18.71 -10.32
CA ILE A 88 9.60 18.45 -10.24
C ILE A 88 10.32 19.50 -11.08
N PHE A 89 11.33 20.13 -10.50
CA PHE A 89 12.13 21.17 -11.16
C PHE A 89 13.44 20.57 -11.64
N SER A 90 13.62 20.49 -12.95
CA SER A 90 14.83 19.94 -13.57
C SER A 90 15.08 20.52 -14.95
N ASN A 91 16.36 20.65 -15.31
CA ASN A 91 16.79 20.97 -16.67
C ASN A 91 17.13 19.72 -17.50
N ALA A 92 17.02 18.53 -16.91
CA ALA A 92 17.28 17.25 -17.58
C ALA A 92 16.16 16.91 -18.59
N ASP A 93 16.42 15.91 -19.45
CA ASP A 93 15.40 15.40 -20.38
C ASP A 93 14.44 14.41 -19.70
N SER A 94 14.91 13.73 -18.64
CA SER A 94 14.09 12.83 -17.82
C SER A 94 14.54 12.87 -16.36
N VAL A 95 13.60 12.60 -15.46
CA VAL A 95 13.83 12.56 -14.01
C VAL A 95 13.56 11.14 -13.49
N LYS A 96 14.51 10.62 -12.70
CA LYS A 96 14.36 9.31 -12.05
C LYS A 96 13.81 9.48 -10.65
N MET A 97 12.82 8.66 -10.31
CA MET A 97 12.15 8.67 -9.03
C MET A 97 11.94 7.25 -8.51
N LEU A 98 12.14 7.05 -7.22
CA LEU A 98 11.71 5.85 -6.49
C LEU A 98 10.48 6.22 -5.67
N ALA A 99 9.38 5.54 -5.87
CA ALA A 99 8.11 5.90 -5.25
C ALA A 99 7.27 4.68 -4.88
N VAL A 100 6.45 4.84 -3.85
CA VAL A 100 5.34 3.92 -3.55
C VAL A 100 4.18 4.30 -4.45
N VAL A 101 3.66 3.33 -5.20
CA VAL A 101 2.54 3.51 -6.12
C VAL A 101 1.29 2.78 -5.65
N ARG A 102 0.13 3.23 -6.13
CA ARG A 102 -1.13 2.52 -5.93
C ARG A 102 -1.07 1.17 -6.64
N ILE A 103 -1.45 0.12 -5.92
CA ILE A 103 -1.51 -1.26 -6.38
C ILE A 103 -2.92 -1.77 -6.15
N ASP A 104 -3.49 -2.49 -7.11
CA ASP A 104 -4.79 -3.13 -6.99
C ASP A 104 -4.74 -4.38 -6.12
N ALA A 105 -5.86 -4.70 -5.47
CA ALA A 105 -5.98 -5.83 -4.54
C ALA A 105 -5.53 -7.18 -5.13
N GLU A 106 -5.68 -7.35 -6.44
CA GLU A 106 -5.30 -8.56 -7.16
C GLU A 106 -3.79 -8.87 -7.07
N ASN A 107 -2.99 -7.83 -6.89
CA ASN A 107 -1.53 -7.89 -6.84
C ASN A 107 -0.97 -7.84 -5.41
N PHE A 108 -1.83 -7.91 -4.38
CA PHE A 108 -1.37 -7.93 -3.00
C PHE A 108 -0.76 -9.27 -2.63
N PRO A 109 0.44 -9.30 -2.07
CA PRO A 109 1.00 -10.53 -1.52
C PRO A 109 0.19 -10.98 -0.29
N SER A 110 0.19 -12.27 0.00
CA SER A 110 -0.66 -12.87 1.04
C SER A 110 -0.46 -12.27 2.44
N TYR A 111 0.77 -11.89 2.80
CA TYR A 111 1.06 -11.24 4.08
C TYR A 111 0.43 -9.85 4.19
N PHE A 112 0.30 -9.13 3.06
CA PHE A 112 -0.35 -7.82 3.01
C PHE A 112 -1.87 -7.93 3.00
N VAL A 113 -2.43 -8.98 2.40
CA VAL A 113 -3.89 -9.24 2.37
C VAL A 113 -4.47 -9.33 3.78
N SER A 114 -3.84 -10.12 4.67
CA SER A 114 -4.30 -10.24 6.07
C SER A 114 -4.25 -8.90 6.79
N LEU A 115 -3.14 -8.19 6.67
CA LEU A 115 -2.95 -6.87 7.26
C LEU A 115 -3.99 -5.86 6.76
N ALA A 116 -4.25 -5.81 5.46
CA ALA A 116 -5.23 -4.92 4.84
C ALA A 116 -6.65 -5.22 5.31
N ALA A 117 -7.02 -6.51 5.40
CA ALA A 117 -8.31 -6.93 5.92
C ALA A 117 -8.50 -6.53 7.39
N THR A 118 -7.46 -6.66 8.22
CA THR A 118 -7.52 -6.23 9.63
C THR A 118 -7.61 -4.71 9.74
N LYS A 119 -6.87 -3.96 8.95
CA LYS A 119 -6.96 -2.50 8.93
C LYS A 119 -8.36 -2.03 8.52
N LEU A 120 -8.95 -2.61 7.48
CA LEU A 120 -10.33 -2.32 7.08
C LEU A 120 -11.34 -2.70 8.18
N ALA A 121 -11.14 -3.84 8.86
CA ALA A 121 -12.00 -4.25 9.97
C ALA A 121 -11.96 -3.23 11.13
N MET A 122 -10.81 -2.64 11.43
CA MET A 122 -10.70 -1.57 12.42
C MET A 122 -11.53 -0.35 12.04
N GLU A 123 -11.45 0.09 10.76
CA GLU A 123 -12.21 1.24 10.27
C GLU A 123 -13.73 0.97 10.28
N PHE A 124 -14.15 -0.26 9.99
CA PHE A 124 -15.56 -0.65 9.98
C PHE A 124 -16.12 -0.94 11.38
N CYS A 125 -15.26 -1.23 12.36
CA CYS A 125 -15.67 -1.75 13.66
C CYS A 125 -16.66 -0.82 14.39
N ILE A 126 -16.31 0.42 14.60
CA ILE A 126 -17.14 1.35 15.35
C ILE A 126 -18.44 1.71 14.60
N PRO A 127 -18.39 2.06 13.29
CA PRO A 127 -19.60 2.38 12.55
C PRO A 127 -20.62 1.26 12.48
N LEU A 128 -20.18 -0.02 12.43
CA LEU A 128 -21.08 -1.17 12.28
C LEU A 128 -21.51 -1.77 13.63
N THR A 129 -20.56 -1.89 14.57
CA THR A 129 -20.80 -2.68 15.79
C THR A 129 -20.86 -1.82 17.06
N GLY A 130 -20.31 -0.62 17.05
CA GLY A 130 -20.12 0.20 18.25
C GLY A 130 -19.22 -0.43 19.32
N ASN A 131 -18.57 -1.58 19.04
CA ASN A 131 -17.87 -2.39 20.02
C ASN A 131 -16.41 -1.96 20.18
N GLN A 132 -16.15 -1.13 21.21
CA GLN A 132 -14.78 -0.66 21.52
C GLN A 132 -13.84 -1.78 21.97
N GLN A 133 -14.36 -2.84 22.61
CA GLN A 133 -13.49 -3.96 23.05
C GLN A 133 -12.98 -4.75 21.85
N ASN A 134 -13.84 -4.98 20.86
CA ASN A 134 -13.44 -5.61 19.60
C ASN A 134 -12.41 -4.76 18.86
N LEU A 135 -12.60 -3.44 18.80
CA LEU A 135 -11.62 -2.52 18.20
C LEU A 135 -10.25 -2.63 18.86
N ARG A 136 -10.17 -2.69 20.20
CA ARG A 136 -8.88 -2.86 20.90
C ARG A 136 -8.18 -4.16 20.53
N THR A 137 -8.94 -5.25 20.42
CA THR A 137 -8.41 -6.55 19.96
C THR A 137 -7.87 -6.46 18.53
N LEU A 138 -8.60 -5.80 17.64
CA LEU A 138 -8.17 -5.59 16.24
C LEU A 138 -6.92 -4.72 16.16
N ILE A 139 -6.78 -3.69 17.00
CA ILE A 139 -5.57 -2.85 17.06
C ILE A 139 -4.35 -3.71 17.43
N SER A 140 -4.44 -4.53 18.47
CA SER A 140 -3.35 -5.41 18.89
C SER A 140 -2.99 -6.44 17.81
N LEU A 141 -4.00 -7.00 17.13
CA LEU A 141 -3.81 -7.91 16.01
C LEU A 141 -3.12 -7.21 14.83
N TYR A 142 -3.57 -6.00 14.49
CA TYR A 142 -2.98 -5.20 13.42
C TYR A 142 -1.51 -4.90 13.68
N GLU A 143 -1.15 -4.51 14.90
CA GLU A 143 0.24 -4.23 15.27
C GLU A 143 1.13 -5.47 15.05
N SER A 144 0.66 -6.64 15.49
CA SER A 144 1.36 -7.91 15.27
C SER A 144 1.50 -8.26 13.79
N GLU A 145 0.39 -8.19 13.04
CA GLU A 145 0.38 -8.45 11.59
C GLU A 145 1.26 -7.46 10.82
N PHE A 146 1.28 -6.19 11.22
CA PHE A 146 2.11 -5.17 10.59
C PHE A 146 3.61 -5.45 10.76
N GLN A 147 4.06 -5.82 11.97
CA GLN A 147 5.45 -6.19 12.20
C GLN A 147 5.84 -7.46 11.42
N ASN A 148 4.97 -8.47 11.41
CA ASN A 148 5.19 -9.69 10.62
C ASN A 148 5.24 -9.40 9.11
N ALA A 149 4.33 -8.59 8.60
CA ALA A 149 4.31 -8.20 7.20
C ALA A 149 5.60 -7.46 6.79
N LYS A 150 6.08 -6.52 7.61
CA LYS A 150 7.36 -5.83 7.39
C LYS A 150 8.54 -6.79 7.39
N PHE A 151 8.56 -7.76 8.31
CA PHE A 151 9.61 -8.76 8.36
C PHE A 151 9.63 -9.61 7.08
N ILE A 152 8.47 -10.13 6.64
CA ILE A 152 8.37 -10.93 5.42
C ILE A 152 8.76 -10.08 4.19
N ASP A 153 8.25 -8.86 4.09
CA ASP A 153 8.57 -7.94 2.99
C ASP A 153 10.08 -7.68 2.89
N SER A 154 10.76 -7.50 4.03
CA SER A 154 12.21 -7.27 4.07
C SER A 154 13.05 -8.50 3.71
N THR A 155 12.54 -9.71 3.99
CA THR A 155 13.25 -10.98 3.72
C THR A 155 13.03 -11.51 2.30
N THR A 156 12.11 -10.92 1.55
CA THR A 156 11.80 -11.31 0.16
C THR A 156 12.93 -10.92 -0.81
N ASP A 157 14.03 -10.28 -0.35
CA ASP A 157 15.23 -10.06 -1.16
C ASP A 157 15.87 -11.40 -1.54
N VAL A 158 15.65 -11.79 -2.78
CA VAL A 158 16.64 -12.60 -3.48
C VAL A 158 17.83 -11.65 -3.71
N ASN A 159 18.73 -11.61 -2.75
CA ASN A 159 20.00 -10.93 -2.89
C ASN A 159 20.61 -11.39 -4.23
N PRO A 160 20.76 -10.55 -5.26
CA PRO A 160 21.57 -10.89 -6.41
C PRO A 160 22.96 -11.09 -5.84
N GLY A 161 23.37 -12.34 -5.69
CA GLY A 161 24.43 -12.93 -4.90
C GLY A 161 25.55 -11.96 -4.50
N ILE A 162 26.19 -12.27 -3.42
CA ILE A 162 27.46 -11.70 -2.88
C ILE A 162 28.54 -11.40 -3.97
N ALA A 163 28.25 -11.61 -5.24
CA ALA A 163 29.10 -11.42 -6.41
C ALA A 163 29.42 -9.96 -6.79
N GLN A 164 28.94 -8.95 -6.05
CA GLN A 164 29.25 -7.54 -6.32
C GLN A 164 29.58 -6.74 -5.06
N PHE A 165 30.31 -7.31 -4.13
CA PHE A 165 30.97 -6.50 -3.12
C PHE A 165 32.34 -6.08 -3.67
N ALA A 166 32.46 -4.82 -4.08
CA ALA A 166 33.71 -4.20 -4.53
C ALA A 166 34.87 -4.35 -3.52
N LEU A 167 34.61 -4.75 -2.29
CA LEU A 167 35.59 -5.07 -1.26
C LEU A 167 36.16 -6.50 -1.36
N ILE A 168 35.50 -7.41 -2.11
CA ILE A 168 36.02 -8.75 -2.37
C ILE A 168 36.92 -8.74 -3.59
N ASP A 169 36.60 -7.94 -4.61
CA ASP A 169 37.42 -7.79 -5.83
C ASP A 169 38.73 -7.04 -5.60
N ALA A 170 38.84 -6.29 -4.49
CA ALA A 170 40.09 -5.60 -4.12
C ALA A 170 41.14 -6.53 -3.43
N ARG A 171 40.82 -7.82 -3.27
CA ARG A 171 41.69 -8.80 -2.57
C ARG A 171 42.37 -9.82 -3.49
N PHE A 172 42.14 -9.71 -4.79
CA PHE A 172 42.83 -10.49 -5.84
C PHE A 172 43.33 -9.52 -6.95
#